data_f9f44c274344646cd4af80ea09342096
#
_entry.id   f9f44c274344646cd4af80ea09342096
#
_cell.length_a   1.000
_cell.length_b   1.000
_cell.length_c   1.000
_cell.angle_alpha   90.00
_cell.angle_beta   90.00
_cell.angle_gamma   90.00
#
_symmetry.space_group_name_H-M   'P 1'
#
loop_
_entity.id
_entity.type
_entity.pdbx_description
1 polymer ?
#
loop_
_entity_poly.entity_id
_entity_poly.type
_entity_poly.pdbx_seq_one_letter_code
_entity_poly.pdbx_strand_id
1 'polypeptide(L)'
;MNDEKDLRVRTKMFARRIIRLYCALPKNDAAAQVLGKQALRAGTSVGANYREAHRARSRAEFISKIGDCLKEADETLYWLELLLEENFLPAQKLEPLMKENDELIAVLTTISKRAKANA
;
A
#
# COMPACT_ATOMS: atom_id res chain seq x y z
N MET A 1 -22.28 -4.09 1.31
CA MET A 1 -21.05 -3.95 0.52
C MET A 1 -20.00 -4.91 1.08
N ASN A 2 -19.38 -5.71 0.23
CA ASN A 2 -18.39 -6.63 0.74
C ASN A 2 -16.98 -5.98 0.75
N ASP A 3 -16.14 -6.52 1.62
CA ASP A 3 -14.79 -5.97 1.83
C ASP A 3 -13.92 -6.03 0.58
N GLU A 4 -14.11 -7.04 -0.25
CA GLU A 4 -13.31 -7.23 -1.46
C GLU A 4 -13.55 -6.12 -2.47
N LYS A 5 -14.82 -5.75 -2.69
CA LYS A 5 -15.17 -4.66 -3.60
C LYS A 5 -14.62 -3.33 -3.08
N ASP A 6 -14.77 -3.12 -1.78
CA ASP A 6 -14.27 -1.93 -1.12
C ASP A 6 -12.74 -1.84 -1.24
N LEU A 7 -12.04 -2.94 -1.07
CA LEU A 7 -10.58 -2.97 -1.17
C LEU A 7 -10.06 -2.69 -2.57
N ARG A 8 -10.76 -3.13 -3.60
CA ARG A 8 -10.34 -2.79 -4.97
C ARG A 8 -10.36 -1.30 -5.19
N VAL A 9 -11.39 -0.63 -4.68
CA VAL A 9 -11.50 0.82 -4.76
C VAL A 9 -10.46 1.49 -3.85
N ARG A 10 -10.37 1.05 -2.59
CA ARG A 10 -9.48 1.66 -1.60
C ARG A 10 -8.01 1.55 -2.01
N THR A 11 -7.58 0.38 -2.47
CA THR A 11 -6.17 0.19 -2.86
C THR A 11 -5.82 0.99 -4.11
N LYS A 12 -6.76 1.17 -5.03
CA LYS A 12 -6.55 2.02 -6.20
C LYS A 12 -6.47 3.49 -5.80
N MET A 13 -7.35 3.95 -4.91
CA MET A 13 -7.30 5.32 -4.41
C MET A 13 -6.01 5.57 -3.63
N PHE A 14 -5.56 4.59 -2.86
CA PHE A 14 -4.29 4.66 -2.17
C PHE A 14 -3.13 4.85 -3.17
N ALA A 15 -3.11 4.06 -4.23
CA ALA A 15 -2.11 4.19 -5.29
C ALA A 15 -2.09 5.60 -5.88
N ARG A 16 -3.27 6.16 -6.16
CA ARG A 16 -3.38 7.52 -6.71
C ARG A 16 -2.83 8.56 -5.74
N ARG A 17 -3.10 8.39 -4.45
CA ARG A 17 -2.56 9.30 -3.41
C ARG A 17 -1.03 9.21 -3.34
N ILE A 18 -0.49 8.02 -3.45
CA ILE A 18 0.97 7.82 -3.48
C ILE A 18 1.58 8.51 -4.70
N ILE A 19 0.95 8.41 -5.87
CA ILE A 19 1.42 9.09 -7.08
C ILE A 19 1.48 10.60 -6.85
N ARG A 20 0.42 11.18 -6.28
CA ARG A 20 0.36 12.61 -5.98
C ARG A 20 1.42 13.03 -4.98
N LEU A 21 1.65 12.19 -3.97
CA LEU A 21 2.69 12.43 -2.98
C LEU A 21 4.07 12.49 -3.64
N TYR A 22 4.34 11.53 -4.52
CA TYR A 22 5.61 11.50 -5.26
C TYR A 22 5.79 12.79 -6.08
N CYS A 23 4.73 13.23 -6.75
CA CYS A 23 4.79 14.44 -7.58
C CYS A 23 5.02 15.70 -6.75
N ALA A 24 4.71 15.67 -5.45
CA ALA A 24 4.90 16.81 -4.55
C ALA A 24 6.30 16.87 -3.93
N LEU A 25 7.11 15.83 -4.09
CA LEU A 25 8.45 15.78 -3.51
C LEU A 25 9.42 16.73 -4.22
N PRO A 26 10.44 17.24 -3.49
CA PRO A 26 11.43 18.11 -4.09
C PRO A 26 12.15 17.42 -5.26
N LYS A 27 12.10 18.02 -6.43
CA LYS A 27 12.62 17.39 -7.66
C LYS A 27 14.15 17.38 -7.70
N ASN A 28 14.78 18.32 -7.02
CA ASN A 28 16.24 18.47 -7.05
C ASN A 28 16.96 17.82 -5.86
N ASP A 29 16.21 17.12 -4.99
CA ASP A 29 16.80 16.43 -3.87
C ASP A 29 16.92 14.94 -4.20
N ALA A 30 18.15 14.44 -4.27
CA ALA A 30 18.42 13.07 -4.68
C ALA A 30 17.81 12.06 -3.72
N ALA A 31 17.93 12.30 -2.41
CA ALA A 31 17.38 11.36 -1.42
C ALA A 31 15.85 11.31 -1.48
N ALA A 32 15.21 12.48 -1.58
CA ALA A 32 13.75 12.54 -1.71
C ALA A 32 13.28 11.77 -2.94
N GLN A 33 14.01 11.91 -4.04
CA GLN A 33 13.64 11.21 -5.29
C GLN A 33 13.82 9.70 -5.17
N VAL A 34 14.88 9.22 -4.55
CA VAL A 34 15.10 7.78 -4.35
C VAL A 34 14.03 7.19 -3.43
N LEU A 35 13.79 7.82 -2.28
CA LEU A 35 12.77 7.36 -1.33
C LEU A 35 11.38 7.42 -1.94
N GLY A 36 11.09 8.50 -2.67
CA GLY A 36 9.83 8.69 -3.34
C GLY A 36 9.54 7.62 -4.38
N LYS A 37 10.54 7.23 -5.16
CA LYS A 37 10.38 6.16 -6.16
C LYS A 37 10.11 4.82 -5.49
N GLN A 38 10.72 4.54 -4.35
CA GLN A 38 10.44 3.32 -3.59
C GLN A 38 9.01 3.32 -3.06
N ALA A 39 8.56 4.46 -2.52
CA ALA A 39 7.18 4.58 -2.06
C ALA A 39 6.19 4.43 -3.22
N LEU A 40 6.52 5.01 -4.37
CA LEU A 40 5.68 4.92 -5.57
C LEU A 40 5.54 3.47 -6.03
N ARG A 41 6.65 2.74 -6.13
CA ARG A 41 6.65 1.34 -6.53
C ARG A 41 5.86 0.48 -5.53
N ALA A 42 6.19 0.58 -4.25
CA ALA A 42 5.55 -0.24 -3.22
C ALA A 42 4.06 0.11 -3.07
N GLY A 43 3.75 1.40 -3.01
CA GLY A 43 2.38 1.86 -2.77
C GLY A 43 1.42 1.51 -3.92
N THR A 44 1.89 1.57 -5.16
CA THR A 44 1.06 1.18 -6.31
C THR A 44 0.96 -0.33 -6.44
N SER A 45 1.93 -1.08 -5.90
CA SER A 45 1.92 -2.53 -5.95
C SER A 45 0.89 -3.16 -5.02
N VAL A 46 0.45 -2.46 -3.97
CA VAL A 46 -0.59 -2.97 -3.06
C VAL A 46 -1.85 -3.28 -3.86
N GLY A 47 -2.35 -2.31 -4.61
CA GLY A 47 -3.56 -2.49 -5.41
C GLY A 47 -3.36 -3.44 -6.59
N ALA A 48 -2.18 -3.42 -7.22
CA ALA A 48 -1.89 -4.32 -8.32
C ALA A 48 -1.92 -5.78 -7.86
N ASN A 49 -1.33 -6.09 -6.71
CA ASN A 49 -1.35 -7.44 -6.15
C ASN A 49 -2.76 -7.82 -5.67
N TYR A 50 -3.51 -6.87 -5.12
CA TYR A 50 -4.88 -7.15 -4.70
C TYR A 50 -5.77 -7.50 -5.91
N ARG A 51 -5.57 -6.83 -7.04
CA ARG A 51 -6.30 -7.18 -8.28
C ARG A 51 -6.00 -8.61 -8.69
N GLU A 52 -4.75 -9.04 -8.59
CA GLU A 52 -4.36 -10.41 -8.89
C GLU A 52 -4.97 -11.40 -7.89
N ALA A 53 -5.01 -11.04 -6.59
CA ALA A 53 -5.65 -11.86 -5.57
C ALA A 53 -7.13 -12.06 -5.88
N HIS A 54 -7.81 -11.00 -6.27
CA HIS A 54 -9.23 -11.04 -6.60
C HIS A 54 -9.52 -11.98 -7.77
N ARG A 55 -8.54 -12.15 -8.66
CA ARG A 55 -8.65 -13.02 -9.85
C ARG A 55 -7.97 -14.37 -9.65
N ALA A 56 -7.59 -14.71 -8.43
CA ALA A 56 -6.89 -15.95 -8.13
C ALA A 56 -7.77 -17.16 -8.47
N ARG A 57 -7.14 -18.22 -8.98
CA ARG A 57 -7.81 -19.44 -9.42
C ARG A 57 -7.87 -20.52 -8.35
N SER A 58 -7.25 -20.29 -7.20
CA SER A 58 -7.25 -21.23 -6.09
C SER A 58 -7.13 -20.45 -4.79
N ARG A 59 -7.49 -21.12 -3.68
CA ARG A 59 -7.32 -20.52 -2.35
C ARG A 59 -5.84 -20.28 -2.05
N ALA A 60 -4.98 -21.23 -2.42
CA ALA A 60 -3.54 -21.09 -2.19
C ALA A 60 -2.98 -19.89 -2.93
N GLU A 61 -3.38 -19.67 -4.17
CA GLU A 61 -2.97 -18.50 -4.94
C GLU A 61 -3.49 -17.21 -4.31
N PHE A 62 -4.75 -17.20 -3.86
CA PHE A 62 -5.34 -16.05 -3.17
C PHE A 62 -4.54 -15.68 -1.94
N ILE A 63 -4.24 -16.67 -1.08
CA ILE A 63 -3.47 -16.44 0.15
C ILE A 63 -2.08 -15.89 -0.19
N SER A 64 -1.42 -16.44 -1.20
CA SER A 64 -0.12 -15.98 -1.63
C SER A 64 -0.16 -14.53 -2.09
N LYS A 65 -1.15 -14.15 -2.89
CA LYS A 65 -1.28 -12.78 -3.40
C LYS A 65 -1.65 -11.78 -2.31
N ILE A 66 -2.47 -12.17 -1.34
CA ILE A 66 -2.77 -11.33 -0.18
C ILE A 66 -1.48 -11.10 0.63
N GLY A 67 -0.64 -12.13 0.76
CA GLY A 67 0.67 -11.99 1.40
C GLY A 67 1.55 -10.97 0.68
N ASP A 68 1.51 -10.95 -0.66
CA ASP A 68 2.24 -9.96 -1.44
C ASP A 68 1.70 -8.55 -1.20
N CYS A 69 0.38 -8.39 -1.08
CA CYS A 69 -0.23 -7.10 -0.74
C CYS A 69 0.29 -6.59 0.60
N LEU A 70 0.31 -7.46 1.60
CA LEU A 70 0.78 -7.13 2.95
C LEU A 70 2.25 -6.71 2.94
N LYS A 71 3.08 -7.46 2.22
CA LYS A 71 4.49 -7.14 2.08
C LYS A 71 4.69 -5.75 1.48
N GLU A 72 3.97 -5.44 0.41
CA GLU A 72 4.10 -4.14 -0.24
C GLU A 72 3.55 -3.01 0.61
N ALA A 73 2.46 -3.25 1.34
CA ALA A 73 1.90 -2.24 2.25
C ALA A 73 2.86 -1.94 3.40
N ASP A 74 3.47 -2.97 3.97
CA ASP A 74 4.47 -2.81 5.03
C ASP A 74 5.69 -2.04 4.53
N GLU A 75 6.15 -2.37 3.34
CA GLU A 75 7.28 -1.68 2.70
C GLU A 75 6.94 -0.21 2.43
N THR A 76 5.71 0.06 1.97
CA THR A 76 5.24 1.43 1.75
C THR A 76 5.30 2.25 3.03
N LEU A 77 4.86 1.68 4.14
CA LEU A 77 4.89 2.38 5.43
C LEU A 77 6.31 2.80 5.79
N TYR A 78 7.27 1.92 5.59
CA TYR A 78 8.68 2.22 5.85
C TYR A 78 9.15 3.44 5.06
N TRP A 79 8.85 3.49 3.76
CA TRP A 79 9.27 4.63 2.93
C TRP A 79 8.57 5.92 3.34
N LEU A 80 7.28 5.85 3.71
CA LEU A 80 6.53 7.02 4.19
C LEU A 80 7.12 7.53 5.51
N GLU A 81 7.51 6.63 6.41
CA GLU A 81 8.14 7.01 7.67
C GLU A 81 9.44 7.77 7.43
N LEU A 82 10.27 7.30 6.50
CA LEU A 82 11.51 7.99 6.18
C LEU A 82 11.27 9.37 5.58
N LEU A 83 10.28 9.49 4.70
CA LEU A 83 9.93 10.78 4.11
C LEU A 83 9.47 11.78 5.18
N LEU A 84 8.73 11.29 6.18
CA LEU A 84 8.28 12.11 7.29
C LEU A 84 9.43 12.51 8.20
N GLU A 85 10.25 11.56 8.61
CA GLU A 85 11.35 11.77 9.56
C GLU A 85 12.41 12.70 8.98
N GLU A 86 12.64 12.64 7.67
CA GLU A 86 13.60 13.51 7.00
C GLU A 86 13.00 14.83 6.54
N ASN A 87 11.73 15.07 6.88
CA ASN A 87 11.04 16.34 6.61
C ASN A 87 10.96 16.71 5.13
N PHE A 88 10.86 15.73 4.23
CA PHE A 88 10.71 16.00 2.80
C PHE A 88 9.32 16.50 2.43
N LEU A 89 8.32 16.22 3.26
CA LEU A 89 6.97 16.74 3.12
C LEU A 89 6.40 17.01 4.51
N PRO A 90 5.46 17.95 4.65
CA PRO A 90 4.85 18.20 5.95
C PRO A 90 4.01 17.04 6.44
N ALA A 91 3.92 16.88 7.77
CA ALA A 91 3.17 15.81 8.41
C ALA A 91 1.72 15.75 7.94
N GLN A 92 1.11 16.91 7.70
CA GLN A 92 -0.29 16.97 7.24
C GLN A 92 -0.52 16.25 5.91
N LYS A 93 0.52 16.11 5.09
CA LYS A 93 0.42 15.40 3.81
C LYS A 93 0.71 13.91 3.95
N LEU A 94 1.55 13.53 4.90
CA LEU A 94 1.99 12.15 5.07
C LEU A 94 1.15 11.35 6.05
N GLU A 95 0.75 11.94 7.18
CA GLU A 95 0.07 11.21 8.24
C GLU A 95 -1.28 10.62 7.82
N PRO A 96 -2.14 11.32 7.06
CA PRO A 96 -3.39 10.71 6.60
C PRO A 96 -3.15 9.49 5.71
N LEU A 97 -2.10 9.54 4.89
CA LEU A 97 -1.75 8.44 4.00
C LEU A 97 -1.18 7.25 4.77
N MET A 98 -0.36 7.54 5.78
CA MET A 98 0.17 6.50 6.68
C MET A 98 -0.96 5.82 7.45
N LYS A 99 -1.96 6.59 7.88
CA LYS A 99 -3.13 6.05 8.57
C LYS A 99 -3.92 5.11 7.65
N GLU A 100 -4.15 5.50 6.41
CA GLU A 100 -4.85 4.64 5.46
C GLU A 100 -4.04 3.37 5.20
N ASN A 101 -2.73 3.49 5.11
CA ASN A 101 -1.84 2.34 4.93
C ASN A 101 -1.98 1.35 6.09
N ASP A 102 -2.00 1.86 7.33
CA ASP A 102 -2.20 1.01 8.50
C ASP A 102 -3.55 0.30 8.48
N GLU A 103 -4.61 1.00 8.05
CA GLU A 103 -5.94 0.41 7.94
C GLU A 103 -5.97 -0.68 6.88
N LEU A 104 -5.31 -0.45 5.74
CA LEU A 104 -5.21 -1.47 4.69
C LEU A 104 -4.49 -2.71 5.19
N ILE A 105 -3.40 -2.54 5.93
CA ILE A 105 -2.67 -3.65 6.53
C ILE A 105 -3.58 -4.45 7.47
N ALA A 106 -4.36 -3.76 8.30
CA ALA A 106 -5.28 -4.43 9.23
C ALA A 106 -6.34 -5.25 8.50
N VAL A 107 -6.96 -4.67 7.47
CA VAL A 107 -8.00 -5.37 6.70
C VAL A 107 -7.40 -6.55 5.94
N LEU A 108 -6.27 -6.37 5.28
CA LEU A 108 -5.60 -7.44 4.53
C LEU A 108 -5.14 -8.58 5.45
N THR A 109 -4.68 -8.25 6.66
CA THR A 109 -4.30 -9.25 7.67
C THR A 109 -5.50 -10.10 8.07
N THR A 110 -6.65 -9.46 8.29
CA THR A 110 -7.89 -10.17 8.63
C THR A 110 -8.31 -11.10 7.49
N ILE A 111 -8.24 -10.64 6.25
CA ILE A 111 -8.59 -11.45 5.08
C ILE A 111 -7.65 -12.65 4.98
N SER A 112 -6.35 -12.44 5.18
CA SER A 112 -5.36 -13.52 5.16
C SER A 112 -5.66 -14.60 6.20
N LYS A 113 -5.96 -14.17 7.43
CA LYS A 113 -6.29 -15.10 8.52
C LYS A 113 -7.54 -15.92 8.22
N ARG A 114 -8.59 -15.27 7.70
CA ARG A 114 -9.84 -15.95 7.36
C ARG A 114 -9.61 -16.98 6.23
N ALA A 115 -8.85 -16.61 5.21
CA ALA A 115 -8.58 -17.50 4.10
C ALA A 115 -7.78 -18.73 4.54
N LYS A 116 -6.80 -18.54 5.44
CA LYS A 116 -5.99 -19.63 5.98
C LYS A 116 -6.81 -20.55 6.88
N ALA A 117 -7.71 -20.00 7.69
CA ALA A 117 -8.55 -20.76 8.57
C ALA A 117 -9.55 -21.65 7.82
N ASN A 118 -9.94 -21.24 6.62
CA ASN A 118 -10.90 -21.97 5.78
C ASN A 118 -10.23 -22.85 4.74
N ALA A 119 -8.91 -22.94 4.79
CA ALA A 119 -8.14 -23.71 3.81
C ALA A 119 -8.22 -25.22 4.08
#